data_d0fcab26e5ebeb02c745c65fc6fb7f4a
#
_entry.id   d0fcab26e5ebeb02c745c65fc6fb7f4a
#
_cell.length_a   1.000
_cell.length_b   1.000
_cell.length_c   1.000
_cell.angle_alpha   90.00
_cell.angle_beta   90.00
_cell.angle_gamma   90.00
#
_symmetry.space_group_name_H-M   'P 1'
#
loop_
_entity.id
_entity.type
_entity.pdbx_description
1 polymer ?
#
loop_
_entity_poly.entity_id
_entity_poly.type
_entity_poly.pdbx_seq_one_letter_code
_entity_poly.pdbx_strand_id
1 'polypeptide(L)'
;MLLAERLRHRFGAVTALDDVSFTVQPGQTLAVFGPNGAGKTTLLKVLAGLIQPQGGRAHIDGGRRAIGWIGHQPQLYAQLTVLENLRFWASLYDVPLPPDLLSRLGLAEHAGRSVRSLSRGLVQRVAIARALVHDPAVLLLDEPFTGLDRTAAEAFSRLLAQHAAAGRASVLVTHNVEEGTGLATEVAFMRAGRFVQLAPRGARGPAQVAEDYRNAIA
;
A
#
# COMPACT_ATOMS: atom_id res chain seq x y z
N MET A 1 5.97 -13.37 4.58
CA MET A 1 6.97 -13.00 3.55
C MET A 1 6.26 -12.69 2.23
N LEU A 2 6.77 -11.74 1.45
CA LEU A 2 6.37 -11.47 0.08
C LEU A 2 7.58 -11.68 -0.83
N LEU A 3 7.41 -12.45 -1.89
CA LEU A 3 8.44 -12.75 -2.89
C LEU A 3 7.93 -12.36 -4.28
N ALA A 4 8.73 -11.63 -5.03
CA ALA A 4 8.56 -11.34 -6.45
C ALA A 4 9.79 -11.83 -7.21
N GLU A 5 9.60 -12.65 -8.24
CA GLU A 5 10.67 -13.23 -9.03
C GLU A 5 10.45 -12.95 -10.52
N ARG A 6 11.33 -12.18 -11.09
CA ARG A 6 11.40 -11.86 -12.53
C ARG A 6 10.05 -11.47 -13.15
N LEU A 7 9.30 -10.63 -12.44
CA LEU A 7 7.98 -10.20 -12.89
C LEU A 7 8.07 -9.45 -14.21
N ARG A 8 7.26 -9.87 -15.17
CA ARG A 8 7.11 -9.24 -16.49
C ARG A 8 5.64 -9.08 -16.82
N HIS A 9 5.29 -7.90 -17.30
CA HIS A 9 3.94 -7.61 -17.78
C HIS A 9 3.92 -6.49 -18.81
N ARG A 10 3.10 -6.64 -19.86
CA ARG A 10 2.93 -5.65 -20.91
C ARG A 10 1.44 -5.40 -21.16
N PHE A 11 1.11 -4.17 -21.46
CA PHE A 11 -0.18 -3.76 -21.97
C PHE A 11 -0.02 -3.37 -23.45
N GLY A 12 -0.37 -4.28 -24.36
CA GLY A 12 -0.10 -4.09 -25.79
C GLY A 12 1.40 -3.87 -26.05
N ALA A 13 1.76 -2.72 -26.60
CA ALA A 13 3.14 -2.35 -26.89
C ALA A 13 3.91 -1.81 -25.66
N VAL A 14 3.21 -1.43 -24.57
CA VAL A 14 3.81 -0.79 -23.41
C VAL A 14 4.27 -1.85 -22.41
N THR A 15 5.57 -1.89 -22.11
CA THR A 15 6.13 -2.73 -21.04
C THR A 15 5.91 -2.03 -19.70
N ALA A 16 5.10 -2.63 -18.83
CA ALA A 16 4.80 -2.09 -17.51
C ALA A 16 5.69 -2.68 -16.41
N LEU A 17 6.09 -3.96 -16.55
CA LEU A 17 7.07 -4.62 -15.68
C LEU A 17 8.06 -5.38 -16.56
N ASP A 18 9.36 -5.27 -16.24
CA ASP A 18 10.43 -5.90 -16.96
C ASP A 18 11.51 -6.39 -15.99
N ASP A 19 11.42 -7.67 -15.65
CA ASP A 19 12.37 -8.40 -14.81
C ASP A 19 12.49 -7.88 -13.37
N VAL A 20 11.35 -7.53 -12.74
CA VAL A 20 11.30 -7.02 -11.37
C VAL A 20 11.39 -8.18 -10.38
N SER A 21 12.43 -8.17 -9.51
CA SER A 21 12.64 -9.18 -8.48
C SER A 21 12.98 -8.53 -7.14
N PHE A 22 12.33 -8.97 -6.06
CA PHE A 22 12.61 -8.53 -4.69
C PHE A 22 11.90 -9.43 -3.68
N THR A 23 12.29 -9.29 -2.42
CA THR A 23 11.64 -9.95 -1.28
C THR A 23 11.36 -8.90 -0.21
N VAL A 24 10.21 -8.99 0.45
CA VAL A 24 9.91 -8.20 1.66
C VAL A 24 9.69 -9.17 2.80
N GLN A 25 10.56 -9.08 3.79
CA GLN A 25 10.50 -9.95 4.99
C GLN A 25 9.44 -9.45 5.98
N PRO A 26 8.96 -10.30 6.90
CA PRO A 26 8.16 -9.86 8.03
C PRO A 26 8.83 -8.68 8.77
N GLY A 27 8.06 -7.65 9.09
CA GLY A 27 8.54 -6.43 9.73
C GLY A 27 9.18 -5.39 8.78
N GLN A 28 9.30 -5.71 7.49
CA GLN A 28 9.86 -4.77 6.52
C GLN A 28 8.78 -3.95 5.81
N THR A 29 9.14 -2.72 5.48
CA THR A 29 8.40 -1.83 4.58
C THR A 29 9.27 -1.45 3.40
N LEU A 30 8.89 -1.88 2.20
CA LEU A 30 9.51 -1.45 0.95
C LEU A 30 8.78 -0.22 0.40
N ALA A 31 9.46 0.93 0.33
CA ALA A 31 8.96 2.09 -0.38
C ALA A 31 9.46 2.09 -1.84
N VAL A 32 8.54 2.17 -2.78
CA VAL A 32 8.83 2.21 -4.23
C VAL A 32 8.54 3.60 -4.77
N PHE A 33 9.56 4.28 -5.22
CA PHE A 33 9.49 5.59 -5.85
C PHE A 33 9.70 5.48 -7.35
N GLY A 34 9.12 6.39 -8.13
CA GLY A 34 9.29 6.43 -9.58
C GLY A 34 8.34 7.42 -10.23
N PRO A 35 8.62 7.87 -11.47
CA PRO A 35 7.75 8.77 -12.21
C PRO A 35 6.40 8.10 -12.55
N ASN A 36 5.45 8.91 -13.02
CA ASN A 36 4.19 8.39 -13.56
C ASN A 36 4.51 7.48 -14.77
N GLY A 37 3.81 6.35 -14.84
CA GLY A 37 4.05 5.36 -15.90
C GLY A 37 5.25 4.42 -15.65
N ALA A 38 5.98 4.55 -14.53
CA ALA A 38 7.12 3.66 -14.23
C ALA A 38 6.74 2.19 -14.01
N GLY A 39 5.43 1.88 -13.79
CA GLY A 39 4.95 0.52 -13.54
C GLY A 39 4.54 0.24 -12.09
N LYS A 40 4.62 1.21 -11.19
CA LYS A 40 4.38 1.06 -9.74
C LYS A 40 3.02 0.45 -9.40
N THR A 41 1.93 1.04 -9.90
CA THR A 41 0.57 0.53 -9.70
C THR A 41 0.39 -0.87 -10.32
N THR A 42 1.03 -1.15 -11.47
CA THR A 42 1.02 -2.48 -12.08
C THR A 42 1.72 -3.50 -11.21
N LEU A 43 2.87 -3.13 -10.63
CA LEU A 43 3.57 -3.98 -9.66
C LEU A 43 2.65 -4.35 -8.49
N LEU A 44 2.03 -3.37 -7.83
CA LEU A 44 1.11 -3.64 -6.72
C LEU A 44 -0.07 -4.52 -7.15
N LYS A 45 -0.66 -4.29 -8.34
CA LYS A 45 -1.77 -5.11 -8.84
C LYS A 45 -1.35 -6.56 -9.12
N VAL A 46 -0.12 -6.78 -9.59
CA VAL A 46 0.43 -8.13 -9.77
C VAL A 46 0.64 -8.80 -8.42
N LEU A 47 1.21 -8.11 -7.44
CA LEU A 47 1.38 -8.63 -6.08
C LEU A 47 0.04 -8.96 -5.41
N ALA A 48 -0.98 -8.14 -5.61
CA ALA A 48 -2.34 -8.38 -5.12
C ALA A 48 -3.07 -9.53 -5.86
N GLY A 49 -2.47 -10.07 -6.93
CA GLY A 49 -3.09 -11.08 -7.79
C GLY A 49 -4.30 -10.55 -8.59
N LEU A 50 -4.41 -9.22 -8.74
CA LEU A 50 -5.42 -8.56 -9.58
C LEU A 50 -5.05 -8.61 -11.07
N ILE A 51 -3.77 -8.75 -11.37
CA ILE A 51 -3.22 -8.94 -12.70
C ILE A 51 -2.29 -10.15 -12.67
N GLN A 52 -2.44 -11.06 -13.62
CA GLN A 52 -1.50 -12.17 -13.81
C GLN A 52 -0.25 -11.64 -14.55
N PRO A 53 0.96 -11.83 -14.03
CA PRO A 53 2.17 -11.51 -14.77
C PRO A 53 2.31 -12.42 -15.99
N GLN A 54 2.90 -11.91 -17.07
CA GLN A 54 3.19 -12.67 -18.29
C GLN A 54 4.50 -13.48 -18.16
N GLY A 55 5.32 -13.14 -17.17
CA GLY A 55 6.53 -13.87 -16.82
C GLY A 55 6.87 -13.66 -15.36
N GLY A 56 7.59 -14.63 -14.77
CA GLY A 56 7.92 -14.62 -13.36
C GLY A 56 6.74 -15.04 -12.47
N ARG A 57 6.90 -14.85 -11.17
CA ARG A 57 5.86 -15.15 -10.18
C ARG A 57 5.91 -14.21 -8.98
N ALA A 58 4.76 -13.98 -8.37
CA ALA A 58 4.63 -13.35 -7.06
C ALA A 58 4.02 -14.35 -6.08
N HIS A 59 4.56 -14.39 -4.86
CA HIS A 59 4.07 -15.24 -3.77
C HIS A 59 3.97 -14.42 -2.49
N ILE A 60 2.86 -14.60 -1.76
CA ILE A 60 2.63 -14.02 -0.45
C ILE A 60 2.16 -15.14 0.46
N ASP A 61 2.82 -15.31 1.60
CA ASP A 61 2.43 -16.30 2.60
C ASP A 61 1.00 -16.01 3.09
N GLY A 62 0.15 -17.04 3.12
CA GLY A 62 -1.27 -16.88 3.40
C GLY A 62 -2.13 -16.46 2.20
N GLY A 63 -1.52 -16.22 1.04
CA GLY A 63 -2.23 -15.93 -0.21
C GLY A 63 -3.01 -14.62 -0.16
N ARG A 64 -4.08 -14.52 -0.97
CA ARG A 64 -4.88 -13.29 -1.11
C ARG A 64 -5.57 -12.85 0.19
N ARG A 65 -5.90 -13.78 1.08
CA ARG A 65 -6.53 -13.45 2.37
C ARG A 65 -5.57 -12.72 3.33
N ALA A 66 -4.27 -12.86 3.12
CA ALA A 66 -3.26 -12.16 3.92
C ALA A 66 -2.99 -10.72 3.47
N ILE A 67 -3.67 -10.23 2.40
CA ILE A 67 -3.38 -8.95 1.76
C ILE A 67 -4.40 -7.89 2.17
N GLY A 68 -3.94 -6.80 2.78
CA GLY A 68 -4.66 -5.54 2.86
C GLY A 68 -4.27 -4.66 1.67
N TRP A 69 -5.26 -4.22 0.89
CA TRP A 69 -5.06 -3.44 -0.33
C TRP A 69 -5.60 -2.02 -0.19
N ILE A 70 -4.77 -1.03 -0.46
CA ILE A 70 -5.20 0.36 -0.70
C ILE A 70 -4.75 0.73 -2.11
N GLY A 71 -5.71 0.88 -3.01
CA GLY A 71 -5.47 1.31 -4.38
C GLY A 71 -5.96 2.72 -4.62
N HIS A 72 -5.79 3.21 -5.84
CA HIS A 72 -6.23 4.52 -6.27
C HIS A 72 -7.75 4.74 -6.09
N GLN A 73 -8.55 3.67 -6.21
CA GLN A 73 -9.98 3.70 -5.89
C GLN A 73 -10.22 3.12 -4.50
N PRO A 74 -11.08 3.74 -3.67
CA PRO A 74 -11.28 3.34 -2.28
C PRO A 74 -11.96 1.98 -2.11
N GLN A 75 -12.61 1.44 -3.17
CA GLN A 75 -13.36 0.17 -3.15
C GLN A 75 -14.39 0.12 -2.00
N LEU A 76 -15.18 1.16 -1.88
CA LEU A 76 -16.25 1.30 -0.90
C LEU A 76 -17.59 1.42 -1.59
N TYR A 77 -18.63 0.92 -0.94
CA TYR A 77 -20.01 1.08 -1.38
C TYR A 77 -20.53 2.45 -0.94
N ALA A 78 -20.69 3.36 -1.89
CA ALA A 78 -21.03 4.76 -1.63
C ALA A 78 -22.37 4.94 -0.88
N GLN A 79 -23.32 4.04 -1.09
CA GLN A 79 -24.65 4.08 -0.49
C GLN A 79 -24.67 3.55 0.97
N LEU A 80 -23.74 2.70 1.32
CA LEU A 80 -23.62 2.16 2.66
C LEU A 80 -22.97 3.17 3.61
N THR A 81 -23.30 3.08 4.88
CA THR A 81 -22.60 3.81 5.95
C THR A 81 -21.17 3.30 6.11
N VAL A 82 -20.35 4.05 6.84
CA VAL A 82 -18.98 3.62 7.21
C VAL A 82 -19.01 2.26 7.90
N LEU A 83 -19.88 2.12 8.91
CA LEU A 83 -19.98 0.88 9.68
C LEU A 83 -20.46 -0.30 8.83
N GLU A 84 -21.46 -0.11 7.98
CA GLU A 84 -21.95 -1.16 7.07
C GLU A 84 -20.87 -1.58 6.06
N ASN A 85 -20.10 -0.63 5.50
CA ASN A 85 -18.97 -0.97 4.66
C ASN A 85 -17.97 -1.87 5.39
N LEU A 86 -17.56 -1.49 6.59
CA LEU A 86 -16.56 -2.27 7.34
C LEU A 86 -17.09 -3.63 7.78
N ARG A 87 -18.37 -3.73 8.19
CA ARG A 87 -19.02 -5.01 8.50
C ARG A 87 -19.11 -5.91 7.28
N PHE A 88 -19.44 -5.36 6.12
CA PHE A 88 -19.45 -6.11 4.86
C PHE A 88 -18.08 -6.73 4.55
N TRP A 89 -17.01 -5.94 4.65
CA TRP A 89 -15.66 -6.46 4.42
C TRP A 89 -15.22 -7.46 5.49
N ALA A 90 -15.54 -7.23 6.77
CA ALA A 90 -15.29 -8.17 7.85
C ALA A 90 -15.96 -9.53 7.57
N SER A 91 -17.22 -9.52 7.11
CA SER A 91 -17.94 -10.75 6.76
C SER A 91 -17.33 -11.51 5.58
N LEU A 92 -16.78 -10.80 4.57
CA LEU A 92 -16.09 -11.46 3.45
C LEU A 92 -14.82 -12.22 3.87
N TYR A 93 -14.16 -11.75 4.93
CA TYR A 93 -12.98 -12.40 5.49
C TYR A 93 -13.32 -13.39 6.62
N ASP A 94 -14.59 -13.46 7.02
CA ASP A 94 -15.06 -14.27 8.14
C ASP A 94 -14.35 -13.92 9.46
N VAL A 95 -14.29 -12.62 9.75
CA VAL A 95 -13.68 -12.08 10.97
C VAL A 95 -14.63 -11.10 11.66
N PRO A 96 -14.57 -10.95 13.00
CA PRO A 96 -15.27 -9.88 13.69
C PRO A 96 -14.65 -8.52 13.30
N LEU A 97 -15.50 -7.47 13.23
CA LEU A 97 -14.99 -6.11 13.06
C LEU A 97 -14.22 -5.70 14.32
N PRO A 98 -12.93 -5.32 14.21
CA PRO A 98 -12.14 -4.88 15.36
C PRO A 98 -12.80 -3.67 16.06
N PRO A 99 -13.04 -3.73 17.37
CA PRO A 99 -13.85 -2.74 18.08
C PRO A 99 -13.23 -1.34 18.13
N ASP A 100 -11.90 -1.25 18.07
CA ASP A 100 -11.13 -0.02 18.13
C ASP A 100 -10.76 0.57 16.75
N LEU A 101 -11.06 -0.13 15.65
CA LEU A 101 -10.64 0.25 14.30
C LEU A 101 -11.18 1.63 13.90
N LEU A 102 -12.43 1.91 14.17
CA LEU A 102 -13.05 3.21 13.86
C LEU A 102 -12.42 4.35 14.67
N SER A 103 -12.19 4.16 15.96
CA SER A 103 -11.60 5.19 16.82
C SER A 103 -10.14 5.47 16.48
N ARG A 104 -9.36 4.44 16.17
CA ARG A 104 -7.95 4.56 15.74
C ARG A 104 -7.78 5.41 14.48
N LEU A 105 -8.79 5.46 13.62
CA LEU A 105 -8.79 6.23 12.36
C LEU A 105 -9.65 7.50 12.43
N GLY A 106 -10.17 7.86 13.62
CA GLY A 106 -11.02 9.04 13.78
C GLY A 106 -12.35 8.95 13.02
N LEU A 107 -12.91 7.74 12.91
CA LEU A 107 -14.15 7.45 12.17
C LEU A 107 -15.35 7.18 13.09
N ALA A 108 -15.17 7.15 14.41
CA ALA A 108 -16.22 6.76 15.35
C ALA A 108 -17.50 7.62 15.21
N GLU A 109 -17.35 8.95 15.15
CA GLU A 109 -18.44 9.90 14.98
C GLU A 109 -19.10 9.87 13.59
N HIS A 110 -18.43 9.22 12.63
CA HIS A 110 -18.90 9.10 11.25
C HIS A 110 -19.48 7.72 10.93
N ALA A 111 -19.52 6.81 11.90
CA ALA A 111 -19.91 5.40 11.70
C ALA A 111 -21.27 5.22 10.98
N GLY A 112 -22.25 6.04 11.33
CA GLY A 112 -23.60 6.03 10.74
C GLY A 112 -23.77 6.87 9.48
N ARG A 113 -22.74 7.58 9.01
CA ARG A 113 -22.81 8.40 7.80
C ARG A 113 -22.55 7.56 6.54
N SER A 114 -23.36 7.81 5.50
CA SER A 114 -23.14 7.17 4.18
C SER A 114 -21.83 7.68 3.57
N VAL A 115 -21.05 6.76 2.95
CA VAL A 115 -19.74 7.08 2.36
C VAL A 115 -19.83 8.20 1.32
N ARG A 116 -20.94 8.28 0.55
CA ARG A 116 -21.16 9.36 -0.44
C ARG A 116 -21.22 10.77 0.17
N SER A 117 -21.51 10.88 1.47
CA SER A 117 -21.63 12.17 2.18
C SER A 117 -20.31 12.60 2.85
N LEU A 118 -19.26 11.80 2.73
CA LEU A 118 -17.98 12.05 3.36
C LEU A 118 -17.07 12.94 2.51
N SER A 119 -16.18 13.68 3.17
CA SER A 119 -15.06 14.35 2.50
C SER A 119 -14.09 13.32 1.92
N ARG A 120 -13.27 13.72 0.95
CA ARG A 120 -12.24 12.86 0.35
C ARG A 120 -11.30 12.25 1.41
N GLY A 121 -10.88 13.03 2.40
CA GLY A 121 -10.01 12.54 3.48
C GLY A 121 -10.69 11.50 4.37
N LEU A 122 -12.00 11.68 4.68
CA LEU A 122 -12.75 10.66 5.41
C LEU A 122 -12.96 9.39 4.60
N VAL A 123 -13.23 9.51 3.29
CA VAL A 123 -13.30 8.34 2.38
C VAL A 123 -11.96 7.57 2.39
N GLN A 124 -10.83 8.27 2.35
CA GLN A 124 -9.51 7.65 2.42
C GLN A 124 -9.29 6.92 3.76
N ARG A 125 -9.69 7.53 4.89
CA ARG A 125 -9.62 6.87 6.20
C ARG A 125 -10.49 5.60 6.25
N VAL A 126 -11.68 5.60 5.64
CA VAL A 126 -12.52 4.41 5.53
C VAL A 126 -11.88 3.34 4.65
N ALA A 127 -11.21 3.72 3.55
CA ALA A 127 -10.46 2.79 2.71
C ALA A 127 -9.28 2.15 3.46
N ILE A 128 -8.60 2.92 4.32
CA ILE A 128 -7.57 2.41 5.22
C ILE A 128 -8.18 1.42 6.22
N ALA A 129 -9.30 1.78 6.88
CA ALA A 129 -9.99 0.89 7.80
C ALA A 129 -10.37 -0.43 7.13
N ARG A 130 -10.94 -0.36 5.92
CA ARG A 130 -11.29 -1.53 5.11
C ARG A 130 -10.08 -2.44 4.85
N ALA A 131 -8.93 -1.88 4.51
CA ALA A 131 -7.72 -2.67 4.25
C ALA A 131 -7.18 -3.37 5.50
N LEU A 132 -7.48 -2.84 6.70
CA LEU A 132 -7.00 -3.35 7.99
C LEU A 132 -8.00 -4.27 8.70
N VAL A 133 -9.25 -4.37 8.21
CA VAL A 133 -10.36 -5.04 8.92
C VAL A 133 -10.07 -6.50 9.29
N HIS A 134 -9.32 -7.21 8.45
CA HIS A 134 -8.99 -8.63 8.59
C HIS A 134 -7.57 -8.88 9.10
N ASP A 135 -6.93 -7.85 9.63
CA ASP A 135 -5.60 -7.91 10.22
C ASP A 135 -4.52 -8.52 9.28
N PRO A 136 -4.32 -7.95 8.08
CA PRO A 136 -3.52 -8.55 7.03
C PRO A 136 -2.05 -8.73 7.42
N ALA A 137 -1.40 -9.79 6.92
CA ALA A 137 0.04 -10.00 7.07
C ALA A 137 0.88 -9.12 6.13
N VAL A 138 0.29 -8.65 5.03
CA VAL A 138 0.94 -7.79 4.03
C VAL A 138 0.01 -6.65 3.64
N LEU A 139 0.51 -5.42 3.68
CA LEU A 139 -0.17 -4.24 3.14
C LEU A 139 0.43 -3.83 1.80
N LEU A 140 -0.41 -3.69 0.80
CA LEU A 140 -0.06 -3.15 -0.52
C LEU A 140 -0.76 -1.80 -0.69
N LEU A 141 0.04 -0.72 -0.77
CA LEU A 141 -0.40 0.64 -0.59
C LEU A 141 -0.03 1.50 -1.81
N ASP A 142 -1.01 1.97 -2.57
CA ASP A 142 -0.84 2.85 -3.73
C ASP A 142 -1.27 4.27 -3.37
N GLU A 143 -0.30 5.18 -3.16
CA GLU A 143 -0.48 6.58 -2.78
C GLU A 143 -1.40 6.77 -1.55
N PRO A 144 -1.18 6.04 -0.44
CA PRO A 144 -2.17 5.94 0.64
C PRO A 144 -2.37 7.23 1.43
N PHE A 145 -1.43 8.18 1.39
CA PHE A 145 -1.51 9.47 2.09
C PHE A 145 -2.30 10.53 1.31
N THR A 146 -2.59 10.26 0.04
CA THR A 146 -3.31 11.23 -0.80
C THR A 146 -4.69 11.57 -0.22
N GLY A 147 -4.91 12.86 0.03
CA GLY A 147 -6.17 13.38 0.58
C GLY A 147 -6.30 13.32 2.11
N LEU A 148 -5.31 12.79 2.83
CA LEU A 148 -5.25 12.88 4.28
C LEU A 148 -4.77 14.27 4.72
N ASP A 149 -5.36 14.79 5.78
CA ASP A 149 -4.79 15.90 6.52
C ASP A 149 -3.60 15.42 7.37
N ARG A 150 -2.83 16.35 7.92
CA ARG A 150 -1.63 16.05 8.69
C ARG A 150 -1.90 15.09 9.86
N THR A 151 -2.96 15.33 10.61
CA THR A 151 -3.33 14.49 11.78
C THR A 151 -3.63 13.05 11.35
N ALA A 152 -4.39 12.87 10.26
CA ALA A 152 -4.70 11.56 9.71
C ALA A 152 -3.47 10.87 9.13
N ALA A 153 -2.58 11.60 8.45
CA ALA A 153 -1.33 11.06 7.92
C ALA A 153 -0.41 10.57 9.06
N GLU A 154 -0.28 11.34 10.13
CA GLU A 154 0.48 10.93 11.33
C GLU A 154 -0.15 9.70 12.02
N ALA A 155 -1.50 9.66 12.13
CA ALA A 155 -2.19 8.50 12.70
C ALA A 155 -1.97 7.24 11.85
N PHE A 156 -2.06 7.36 10.53
CA PHE A 156 -1.82 6.25 9.61
C PHE A 156 -0.35 5.80 9.63
N SER A 157 0.60 6.73 9.70
CA SER A 157 2.04 6.41 9.85
C SER A 157 2.30 5.60 11.12
N ARG A 158 1.67 5.96 12.25
CA ARG A 158 1.75 5.17 13.48
C ARG A 158 1.17 3.77 13.33
N LEU A 159 0.05 3.62 12.62
CA LEU A 159 -0.53 2.31 12.31
C LEU A 159 0.40 1.45 11.46
N LEU A 160 1.05 2.02 10.45
CA LEU A 160 2.03 1.29 9.63
C LEU A 160 3.28 0.89 10.43
N ALA A 161 3.76 1.76 11.32
CA ALA A 161 4.86 1.43 12.22
C ALA A 161 4.49 0.27 13.19
N GLN A 162 3.26 0.29 13.74
CA GLN A 162 2.75 -0.81 14.57
C GLN A 162 2.60 -2.11 13.78
N HIS A 163 2.14 -2.03 12.53
CA HIS A 163 2.03 -3.16 11.61
C HIS A 163 3.41 -3.82 11.37
N ALA A 164 4.43 -3.02 11.09
CA ALA A 164 5.80 -3.50 10.94
C ALA A 164 6.36 -4.09 12.25
N ALA A 165 6.15 -3.41 13.38
CA ALA A 165 6.57 -3.91 14.70
C ALA A 165 5.91 -5.24 15.10
N ALA A 166 4.71 -5.50 14.61
CA ALA A 166 4.02 -6.80 14.74
C ALA A 166 4.55 -7.89 13.79
N GLY A 167 5.68 -7.65 13.11
CA GLY A 167 6.28 -8.60 12.18
C GLY A 167 5.57 -8.73 10.84
N ARG A 168 4.81 -7.71 10.43
CA ARG A 168 4.06 -7.71 9.16
C ARG A 168 4.78 -6.90 8.09
N ALA A 169 4.56 -7.24 6.83
CA ALA A 169 5.22 -6.60 5.70
C ALA A 169 4.36 -5.54 5.03
N SER A 170 4.99 -4.55 4.41
CA SER A 170 4.29 -3.54 3.60
C SER A 170 5.05 -3.23 2.32
N VAL A 171 4.33 -2.99 1.22
CA VAL A 171 4.86 -2.36 0.01
C VAL A 171 4.10 -1.07 -0.22
N LEU A 172 4.80 0.04 -0.16
CA LEU A 172 4.28 1.39 -0.29
C LEU A 172 4.74 1.99 -1.61
N VAL A 173 3.82 2.38 -2.46
CA VAL A 173 4.09 3.18 -3.66
C VAL A 173 3.66 4.61 -3.39
N THR A 174 4.56 5.56 -3.56
CA THR A 174 4.27 6.99 -3.44
C THR A 174 5.24 7.82 -4.28
N HIS A 175 4.83 9.01 -4.63
CA HIS A 175 5.69 10.05 -5.21
C HIS A 175 6.25 11.00 -4.13
N ASN A 176 5.71 10.95 -2.91
CA ASN A 176 6.19 11.74 -1.78
C ASN A 176 7.34 11.00 -1.09
N VAL A 177 8.57 11.47 -1.38
CA VAL A 177 9.80 10.84 -0.84
C VAL A 177 9.89 10.97 0.67
N GLU A 178 9.42 12.08 1.25
CA GLU A 178 9.48 12.33 2.68
C GLU A 178 8.63 11.31 3.46
N GLU A 179 7.36 11.17 3.07
CA GLU A 179 6.43 10.23 3.70
C GLU A 179 6.91 8.77 3.52
N GLY A 180 7.27 8.40 2.28
CA GLY A 180 7.71 7.04 1.99
C GLY A 180 8.99 6.67 2.73
N THR A 181 9.99 7.56 2.80
CA THR A 181 11.26 7.31 3.49
C THR A 181 11.07 7.16 4.99
N GLY A 182 10.19 7.95 5.60
CA GLY A 182 9.93 7.88 7.04
C GLY A 182 9.46 6.51 7.52
N LEU A 183 8.80 5.75 6.65
CA LEU A 183 8.24 4.43 6.95
C LEU A 183 9.10 3.27 6.44
N ALA A 184 9.96 3.52 5.46
CA ALA A 184 10.70 2.48 4.75
C ALA A 184 11.82 1.85 5.59
N THR A 185 11.94 0.53 5.53
CA THR A 185 13.17 -0.20 5.86
C THR A 185 14.05 -0.38 4.63
N GLU A 186 13.41 -0.49 3.44
CA GLU A 186 14.06 -0.58 2.14
C GLU A 186 13.44 0.42 1.15
N VAL A 187 14.25 0.90 0.23
CA VAL A 187 13.82 1.82 -0.84
C VAL A 187 14.14 1.23 -2.20
N ALA A 188 13.20 1.36 -3.14
CA ALA A 188 13.39 1.00 -4.53
C ALA A 188 13.05 2.19 -5.43
N PHE A 189 13.86 2.41 -6.45
CA PHE A 189 13.58 3.38 -7.50
C PHE A 189 13.21 2.65 -8.78
N MET A 190 12.04 2.98 -9.31
CA MET A 190 11.47 2.29 -10.47
C MET A 190 11.40 3.24 -11.67
N ARG A 191 11.93 2.78 -12.82
CA ARG A 191 11.89 3.49 -14.10
C ARG A 191 11.63 2.48 -15.23
N ALA A 192 10.69 2.81 -16.12
CA ALA A 192 10.37 2.00 -17.30
C ALA A 192 10.16 0.49 -17.01
N GLY A 193 9.45 0.18 -15.94
CA GLY A 193 9.13 -1.20 -15.57
C GLY A 193 10.21 -1.96 -14.81
N ARG A 194 11.35 -1.34 -14.50
CA ARG A 194 12.49 -1.97 -13.81
C ARG A 194 12.84 -1.26 -12.52
N PHE A 195 13.38 -1.98 -11.55
CA PHE A 195 14.10 -1.35 -10.46
C PHE A 195 15.49 -0.94 -10.94
N VAL A 196 15.76 0.36 -10.93
CA VAL A 196 17.09 0.91 -11.21
C VAL A 196 17.97 0.91 -9.96
N GLN A 197 17.33 0.90 -8.78
CA GLN A 197 17.98 0.72 -7.49
C GLN A 197 17.02 0.03 -6.52
N LEU A 198 17.54 -0.86 -5.70
CA LEU A 198 16.89 -1.46 -4.53
C LEU A 198 17.94 -1.60 -3.44
N ALA A 199 17.71 -0.97 -2.29
CA ALA A 199 18.69 -0.97 -1.21
C ALA A 199 18.01 -0.75 0.16
N PRO A 200 18.60 -1.28 1.26
CA PRO A 200 18.18 -0.91 2.60
C PRO A 200 18.19 0.61 2.77
N ARG A 201 17.19 1.18 3.43
CA ARG A 201 17.19 2.62 3.74
C ARG A 201 18.37 2.99 4.65
N GLY A 202 18.67 2.14 5.62
CA GLY A 202 19.72 2.40 6.60
C GLY A 202 19.46 3.70 7.37
N ALA A 203 20.50 4.49 7.56
CA ALA A 203 20.43 5.80 8.24
C ALA A 203 20.05 6.97 7.29
N ARG A 204 19.77 6.70 5.98
CA ARG A 204 19.42 7.75 5.04
C ARG A 204 18.10 8.43 5.41
N GLY A 205 18.14 9.74 5.53
CA GLY A 205 16.95 10.58 5.71
C GLY A 205 16.29 10.92 4.36
N PRO A 206 15.10 11.59 4.40
CA PRO A 206 14.36 11.93 3.18
C PRO A 206 15.15 12.74 2.16
N ALA A 207 15.96 13.69 2.60
CA ALA A 207 16.77 14.53 1.70
C ALA A 207 17.79 13.69 0.91
N GLN A 208 18.47 12.75 1.56
CA GLN A 208 19.42 11.86 0.92
C GLN A 208 18.73 10.89 -0.05
N VAL A 209 17.59 10.30 0.35
CA VAL A 209 16.82 9.42 -0.53
C VAL A 209 16.28 10.19 -1.73
N ALA A 210 15.88 11.47 -1.56
CA ALA A 210 15.45 12.31 -2.68
C ALA A 210 16.58 12.63 -3.65
N GLU A 211 17.79 12.82 -3.16
CA GLU A 211 19.00 13.02 -3.99
C GLU A 211 19.34 11.74 -4.75
N ASP A 212 19.41 10.59 -4.04
CA ASP A 212 19.65 9.28 -4.64
C ASP A 212 18.62 9.00 -5.74
N TYR A 213 17.34 9.31 -5.47
CA TYR A 213 16.27 9.14 -6.46
C TYR A 213 16.48 10.00 -7.70
N ARG A 214 16.80 11.31 -7.55
CA ARG A 214 17.09 12.18 -8.70
C ARG A 214 18.22 11.66 -9.55
N ASN A 215 19.31 11.21 -8.90
CA ASN A 215 20.48 10.65 -9.60
C ASN A 215 20.17 9.35 -10.33
N ALA A 216 19.33 8.49 -9.76
CA ALA A 216 18.98 7.19 -10.34
C ALA A 216 18.01 7.27 -11.53
N ILE A 217 17.18 8.34 -11.61
CA ILE A 217 16.19 8.49 -12.68
C ILE A 217 16.54 9.55 -13.72
N ALA A 218 17.63 10.30 -13.51
CA ALA A 218 18.17 11.17 -14.54
C ALA A 218 18.71 10.33 -15.71
#